data_df94fee80fe1709452d4ca9b9c4f0621
#
_entry.id   df94fee80fe1709452d4ca9b9c4f0621
#
_cell.length_a   1.000
_cell.length_b   1.000
_cell.length_c   1.000
_cell.angle_alpha   90.00
_cell.angle_beta   90.00
_cell.angle_gamma   90.00
#
_symmetry.space_group_name_H-M   'P 1'
#
loop_
_entity.id
_entity.type
_entity.pdbx_description
1 polymer ?
#
loop_
_entity_poly.entity_id
_entity_poly.type
_entity_poly.pdbx_seq_one_letter_code
_entity_poly.pdbx_strand_id
1 'polypeptide(L)' 'METMSSRDYYKYKSAIEAANDSEDREALRQIQNQLIAKYGLDNDDVRQLLKYFRYSV' A
#
# COMPACT_ATOMS: atom_id res chain seq x y z
N MET A 1 10.10 13.20 -2.89
CA MET A 1 9.36 11.93 -3.07
C MET A 1 10.28 10.89 -3.64
N GLU A 2 10.20 9.68 -3.17
CA GLU A 2 11.05 8.59 -3.65
C GLU A 2 10.39 7.85 -4.79
N THR A 3 11.23 7.25 -5.63
CA THR A 3 10.75 6.32 -6.66
C THR A 3 10.69 4.93 -6.04
N MET A 4 9.58 4.24 -6.24
CA MET A 4 9.40 2.91 -5.67
C MET A 4 10.12 1.87 -6.54
N SER A 5 10.95 1.03 -5.92
CA SER A 5 11.57 -0.09 -6.63
C SER A 5 10.57 -1.22 -6.82
N SER A 6 10.85 -2.11 -7.78
CA SER A 6 10.01 -3.29 -7.99
C SER A 6 9.95 -4.16 -6.74
N ARG A 7 11.08 -4.28 -6.04
CA ARG A 7 11.17 -5.04 -4.80
C ARG A 7 10.21 -4.49 -3.76
N ASP A 8 10.21 -3.18 -3.57
CA ASP A 8 9.33 -2.54 -2.59
C ASP A 8 7.87 -2.63 -3.02
N TYR A 9 7.60 -2.50 -4.30
CA TYR A 9 6.24 -2.65 -4.82
C TYR A 9 5.65 -4.01 -4.42
N TYR A 10 6.37 -5.09 -4.68
CA TYR A 10 5.88 -6.43 -4.34
C TYR A 10 5.82 -6.67 -2.85
N LYS A 11 6.72 -6.05 -2.10
CA LYS A 11 6.68 -6.12 -0.64
C LYS A 11 5.39 -5.51 -0.10
N TYR A 12 5.03 -4.33 -0.57
CA TYR A 12 3.79 -3.68 -0.16
C TYR A 12 2.57 -4.42 -0.65
N LYS A 13 2.62 -4.92 -1.88
CA LYS A 13 1.52 -5.71 -2.41
C LYS A 13 1.23 -6.94 -1.55
N SER A 14 2.27 -7.66 -1.17
CA SER A 14 2.13 -8.83 -0.30
C SER A 14 1.56 -8.45 1.07
N ALA A 15 2.02 -7.34 1.63
CA ALA A 15 1.53 -6.86 2.92
C ALA A 15 0.05 -6.49 2.84
N ILE A 16 -0.36 -5.83 1.75
CA ILE A 16 -1.76 -5.47 1.54
C ILE A 16 -2.62 -6.71 1.41
N GLU A 17 -2.17 -7.69 0.64
CA GLU A 17 -2.92 -8.94 0.46
C GLU A 17 -3.08 -9.69 1.76
N ALA A 18 -2.03 -9.77 2.57
CA ALA A 18 -2.08 -10.42 3.87
C ALA A 18 -3.06 -9.70 4.80
N ALA A 19 -3.03 -8.37 4.82
CA ALA A 19 -3.94 -7.59 5.65
C ALA A 19 -5.39 -7.75 5.19
N ASN A 20 -5.63 -7.79 3.86
CA ASN A 20 -6.96 -8.06 3.32
C ASN A 20 -7.49 -9.41 3.79
N ASP A 21 -6.65 -10.44 3.70
CA ASP A 21 -7.05 -11.80 4.06
C ASP A 21 -7.35 -11.92 5.55
N SER A 22 -6.66 -11.15 6.38
CA SER A 22 -6.86 -11.12 7.83
C SER A 22 -7.96 -10.15 8.24
N GLU A 23 -8.52 -9.39 7.29
CA GLU A 23 -9.47 -8.32 7.56
C GLU A 23 -8.90 -7.29 8.55
N ASP A 24 -7.60 -7.07 8.48
CA ASP A 24 -6.89 -6.18 9.39
C ASP A 24 -6.87 -4.76 8.83
N ARG A 25 -7.93 -4.02 9.13
CA ARG A 25 -8.08 -2.65 8.64
C ARG A 25 -7.01 -1.71 9.20
N GLU A 26 -6.57 -1.96 10.43
CA GLU A 26 -5.53 -1.14 11.04
C GLU A 26 -4.22 -1.28 10.28
N ALA A 27 -3.86 -2.50 9.89
CA ALA A 27 -2.68 -2.74 9.08
C ALA A 27 -2.80 -2.05 7.72
N LEU A 28 -3.97 -2.13 7.08
CA LEU A 28 -4.20 -1.44 5.81
C LEU A 28 -4.04 0.07 5.94
N ARG A 29 -4.56 0.64 7.01
CA ARG A 29 -4.41 2.08 7.27
C ARG A 29 -2.94 2.47 7.42
N GLN A 30 -2.18 1.68 8.17
CA GLN A 30 -0.76 1.94 8.37
C GLN A 30 0.01 1.86 7.05
N ILE A 31 -0.29 0.86 6.23
CA ILE A 31 0.33 0.72 4.92
C ILE A 31 0.01 1.93 4.05
N GLN A 32 -1.26 2.35 4.02
CA GLN A 32 -1.67 3.51 3.25
C GLN A 32 -0.92 4.77 3.69
N ASN A 33 -0.84 4.99 5.00
CA ASN A 33 -0.14 6.16 5.54
C ASN A 33 1.34 6.15 5.17
N GLN A 34 1.98 5.00 5.24
CA GLN A 34 3.39 4.87 4.87
C GLN A 34 3.60 5.16 3.39
N LEU A 35 2.75 4.62 2.53
CA LEU A 35 2.86 4.84 1.09
C LEU A 35 2.72 6.32 0.75
N ILE A 36 1.72 6.97 1.31
CA ILE A 36 1.47 8.39 1.04
C ILE A 36 2.60 9.24 1.58
N ALA A 37 3.08 8.95 2.80
CA ALA A 37 4.14 9.74 3.41
C ALA A 37 5.46 9.59 2.69
N LYS A 38 5.77 8.39 2.20
CA LYS A 38 7.07 8.11 1.59
C LYS A 38 7.10 8.43 0.10
N TYR A 39 6.05 8.09 -0.62
CA TYR A 39 6.02 8.20 -2.08
C TYR A 39 5.04 9.25 -2.61
N GLY A 40 3.96 9.50 -1.89
CA GLY A 40 2.95 10.46 -2.28
C GLY A 40 1.86 9.88 -3.17
N LEU A 41 0.72 10.57 -3.19
CA LEU A 41 -0.44 10.12 -3.99
C LEU A 41 -0.24 10.29 -5.49
N ASP A 42 0.75 11.08 -5.91
CA ASP A 42 1.04 11.28 -7.32
C ASP A 42 1.86 10.14 -7.91
N ASN A 43 2.37 9.25 -7.07
CA ASN A 43 3.17 8.11 -7.51
C ASN A 43 2.26 7.05 -8.12
N ASP A 44 2.54 6.63 -9.35
CA ASP A 44 1.71 5.66 -10.07
C ASP A 44 1.68 4.30 -9.37
N ASP A 45 2.79 3.88 -8.78
CA ASP A 45 2.85 2.61 -8.06
C ASP A 45 1.99 2.64 -6.80
N VAL A 46 1.97 3.79 -6.10
CA VAL A 46 1.08 3.96 -4.94
C VAL A 46 -0.37 3.83 -5.37
N ARG A 47 -0.74 4.46 -6.48
CA ARG A 47 -2.11 4.38 -6.99
C ARG A 47 -2.50 2.95 -7.31
N GLN A 48 -1.58 2.18 -7.93
CA GLN A 48 -1.83 0.79 -8.23
C GLN A 48 -2.01 -0.03 -6.95
N LEU A 49 -1.16 0.19 -5.97
CA LEU A 49 -1.24 -0.54 -4.70
C LEU A 49 -2.54 -0.25 -3.96
N LEU A 50 -3.00 0.99 -3.99
CA LEU A 50 -4.25 1.36 -3.32
C LEU A 50 -5.46 0.64 -3.92
N LYS A 51 -5.39 0.24 -5.18
CA LYS A 51 -6.47 -0.52 -5.82
C LYS A 51 -6.62 -1.93 -5.28
N TYR A 52 -5.60 -2.46 -4.63
CA TYR A 52 -5.69 -3.80 -4.04
C TYR A 52 -6.41 -3.82 -2.70
N PHE A 53 -6.65 -2.66 -2.10
CA PHE A 53 -7.35 -2.57 -0.81
C PHE A 53 -8.80 -3.03 -0.98
N ARG A 54 -9.22 -4.00 -0.17
CA ARG A 54 -10.59 -4.51 -0.19
C ARG A 54 -11.49 -3.74 0.78
N TYR A 55 -10.91 -3.00 1.70
CA TYR A 55 -11.65 -2.27 2.73
C TYR A 55 -11.29 -0.80 2.68
N SER A 56 -12.27 0.04 2.99
CA SER A 56 -12.03 1.47 3.15
C SER A 56 -11.33 1.70 4.48
N VAL A 57 -10.24 2.46 4.45
CA VAL A 57 -9.47 2.77 5.65
C VAL A 57 -9.17 4.25 5.77
#